data_89ba4b3f7b5e5927fa0fa9bc77544641
#
_entry.id   89ba4b3f7b5e5927fa0fa9bc77544641
#
_cell.length_a   1.000
_cell.length_b   1.000
_cell.length_c   1.000
_cell.angle_alpha   90.00
_cell.angle_beta   90.00
_cell.angle_gamma   90.00
#
_symmetry.space_group_name_H-M   'P 1'
#
loop_
_entity.id
_entity.type
_entity.pdbx_description
1 polymer ?
#
loop_
_entity_poly.entity_id
_entity_poly.type
_entity_poly.pdbx_seq_one_letter_code
_entity_poly.pdbx_strand_id
1 'polypeptide(L)'
;MFDNIKEACRMFFKSRLVVATVVMILLFSILLWRIFSLQIVNGKEYQDNYTFKIVKERTLNSTRGNIYDRNGNLLAYNELAYSITIEDNGTYSSTKAKNAAINAEIAQVVTALEENGDSIVNDFKILLDDNGNYSYNIEESGATWKRFLADVFGEASFESMQEDESDIISRNKLDFKPTEATAAQVMQYLAGSNRYAIGTEYDDAMAYKITVVRFSMAQNAYQKYIATTIATNVSEESVAYISEHAAELQGVEVLEDTIRKYNDSEYFSSIIGYTGKISTDEYNKLSETDDSYTLNDVVGKLGIEQYMDSDLKGEKGHEKLYVDYLGKAVKVIEHEEPQAGNDVYLSIDKDLQIAVYKLLEQEIAGIVYSNIDNPGSDINIPITDVYFALINNNVIDFSHFSEENASPTEREVQQIFASRQNAVIEQIRTELTGSAPTPFASMTEEYQDYFTYIIKNMLHDNNILLKKNIDTSDEVYLQWQNGAIGPQEYLNHAIAKGWIDITKFSVSEKYSDSTEIYDALCDYILNDISTDSDFTKIIYEYLIQTDAITGRQLCLILFDQNILAFDEDDIAGLSGGTIAPASFIKEKIQNLEITPAQLALDPCAGSC
;
A
#
# COMPACT_ATOMS: atom_id res chain seq x y z
N MET A 1 50.46 -79.34 -47.99
CA MET A 1 49.49 -78.86 -46.96
C MET A 1 49.46 -77.33 -46.90
N PHE A 2 50.59 -76.66 -46.95
CA PHE A 2 50.62 -75.17 -46.89
C PHE A 2 50.09 -74.51 -48.19
N ASP A 3 50.27 -75.12 -49.37
CA ASP A 3 49.75 -74.52 -50.60
C ASP A 3 48.24 -74.58 -50.74
N ASN A 4 47.61 -75.67 -50.27
CA ASN A 4 46.14 -75.77 -50.24
C ASN A 4 45.46 -74.74 -49.26
N ILE A 5 46.15 -74.40 -48.16
CA ILE A 5 45.71 -73.42 -47.24
C ILE A 5 45.82 -72.00 -47.86
N LYS A 6 46.92 -71.80 -48.62
CA LYS A 6 47.16 -70.51 -49.31
C LYS A 6 46.15 -70.26 -50.43
N GLU A 7 45.78 -71.33 -51.16
CA GLU A 7 44.77 -71.26 -52.21
C GLU A 7 43.36 -71.09 -51.67
N ALA A 8 43.02 -71.79 -50.59
CA ALA A 8 41.77 -71.66 -49.89
C ALA A 8 41.59 -70.20 -49.27
N CYS A 9 42.68 -69.69 -48.69
CA CYS A 9 42.68 -68.28 -48.20
C CYS A 9 42.53 -67.29 -49.36
N ARG A 10 43.20 -67.58 -50.54
CA ARG A 10 43.13 -66.71 -51.72
C ARG A 10 41.72 -66.70 -52.35
N MET A 11 41.01 -67.87 -52.37
CA MET A 11 39.64 -67.99 -52.85
C MET A 11 38.66 -67.36 -51.86
N PHE A 12 38.91 -67.47 -50.51
CA PHE A 12 38.10 -66.87 -49.46
C PHE A 12 38.12 -65.33 -49.55
N PHE A 13 39.33 -64.76 -49.75
CA PHE A 13 39.46 -63.29 -49.89
C PHE A 13 39.02 -62.76 -51.28
N LYS A 14 38.86 -63.65 -52.32
CA LYS A 14 38.28 -63.26 -53.60
C LYS A 14 36.75 -63.34 -53.64
N SER A 15 36.12 -63.92 -52.62
CA SER A 15 34.69 -64.02 -52.56
C SER A 15 34.09 -62.61 -52.27
N ARG A 16 33.19 -62.16 -53.17
CA ARG A 16 32.50 -60.88 -53.04
C ARG A 16 31.79 -60.79 -51.72
N LEU A 17 31.32 -61.91 -51.18
CA LEU A 17 30.60 -61.98 -49.91
C LEU A 17 31.53 -61.74 -48.72
N VAL A 18 32.76 -62.30 -48.75
CA VAL A 18 33.76 -62.06 -47.69
C VAL A 18 34.24 -60.62 -47.70
N VAL A 19 34.48 -60.03 -48.86
CA VAL A 19 34.84 -58.60 -48.97
C VAL A 19 33.72 -57.73 -48.44
N ALA A 20 32.46 -58.00 -48.77
CA ALA A 20 31.30 -57.27 -48.24
C ALA A 20 31.16 -57.40 -46.72
N THR A 21 31.40 -58.62 -46.17
CA THR A 21 31.36 -58.89 -44.73
C THR A 21 32.47 -58.12 -43.99
N VAL A 22 33.68 -58.08 -44.50
CA VAL A 22 34.80 -57.33 -43.92
C VAL A 22 34.52 -55.83 -43.94
N VAL A 23 34.00 -55.33 -45.06
CA VAL A 23 33.60 -53.90 -45.13
C VAL A 23 32.50 -53.59 -44.15
N MET A 24 31.48 -54.48 -43.99
CA MET A 24 30.42 -54.28 -42.97
C MET A 24 30.96 -54.31 -41.56
N ILE A 25 31.86 -55.24 -41.22
CA ILE A 25 32.51 -55.30 -39.89
C ILE A 25 33.33 -54.04 -39.65
N LEU A 26 34.03 -53.53 -40.63
CA LEU A 26 34.81 -52.30 -40.50
C LEU A 26 33.93 -51.08 -40.28
N LEU A 27 32.85 -50.96 -41.03
CA LEU A 27 31.87 -49.88 -40.86
C LEU A 27 31.17 -49.96 -39.47
N PHE A 28 30.81 -51.18 -39.04
CA PHE A 28 30.21 -51.40 -37.73
C PHE A 28 31.18 -51.08 -36.58
N SER A 29 32.46 -51.43 -36.75
CA SER A 29 33.51 -51.08 -35.78
C SER A 29 33.72 -49.57 -35.68
N ILE A 30 33.67 -48.85 -36.81
CA ILE A 30 33.72 -47.39 -36.81
C ILE A 30 32.52 -46.79 -36.09
N LEU A 31 31.33 -47.34 -36.32
CA LEU A 31 30.12 -46.92 -35.62
C LEU A 31 30.18 -47.18 -34.10
N LEU A 32 30.62 -48.38 -33.71
CA LEU A 32 30.82 -48.69 -32.29
C LEU A 32 31.87 -47.79 -31.65
N TRP A 33 32.99 -47.55 -32.33
CA TRP A 33 34.00 -46.61 -31.81
C TRP A 33 33.47 -45.18 -31.69
N ARG A 34 32.65 -44.75 -32.65
CA ARG A 34 32.00 -43.43 -32.59
C ARG A 34 31.01 -43.31 -31.43
N ILE A 35 30.19 -44.36 -31.21
CA ILE A 35 29.26 -44.42 -30.08
C ILE A 35 30.03 -44.43 -28.74
N PHE A 36 31.08 -45.25 -28.64
CA PHE A 36 31.95 -45.30 -27.47
C PHE A 36 32.62 -43.96 -27.19
N SER A 37 33.14 -43.29 -28.22
CA SER A 37 33.73 -41.96 -28.09
C SER A 37 32.70 -40.92 -27.63
N LEU A 38 31.47 -40.95 -28.16
CA LEU A 38 30.41 -40.01 -27.80
C LEU A 38 29.84 -40.26 -26.38
N GLN A 39 29.66 -41.53 -25.99
CA GLN A 39 28.98 -41.84 -24.73
C GLN A 39 29.93 -42.00 -23.54
N ILE A 40 31.14 -42.48 -23.76
CA ILE A 40 32.07 -42.80 -22.66
C ILE A 40 33.24 -41.82 -22.60
N VAL A 41 33.91 -41.54 -23.71
CA VAL A 41 35.07 -40.64 -23.69
C VAL A 41 34.65 -39.18 -23.49
N ASN A 42 33.67 -38.76 -24.29
CA ASN A 42 33.18 -37.36 -24.25
C ASN A 42 31.82 -37.24 -23.58
N GLY A 43 31.26 -38.34 -23.02
CA GLY A 43 29.91 -38.37 -22.46
C GLY A 43 29.71 -37.35 -21.34
N LYS A 44 30.71 -37.18 -20.49
CA LYS A 44 30.67 -36.21 -19.40
C LYS A 44 30.70 -34.76 -19.92
N GLU A 45 31.53 -34.49 -20.92
CA GLU A 45 31.60 -33.18 -21.58
C GLU A 45 30.30 -32.83 -22.32
N TYR A 46 29.67 -33.82 -22.96
CA TYR A 46 28.35 -33.65 -23.57
C TYR A 46 27.25 -33.54 -22.54
N GLN A 47 27.30 -34.29 -21.44
CA GLN A 47 26.34 -34.19 -20.34
C GLN A 47 26.43 -32.82 -19.67
N ASP A 48 27.63 -32.30 -19.41
CA ASP A 48 27.87 -30.97 -18.83
C ASP A 48 27.51 -29.83 -19.81
N ASN A 49 27.60 -30.07 -21.13
CA ASN A 49 27.22 -29.10 -22.17
C ASN A 49 25.74 -29.20 -22.60
N TYR A 50 25.06 -30.33 -22.33
CA TYR A 50 23.65 -30.58 -22.67
C TYR A 50 22.71 -30.46 -21.48
N THR A 51 23.18 -30.17 -20.27
CA THR A 51 22.30 -29.57 -19.26
C THR A 51 21.77 -28.31 -19.90
N PHE A 52 20.43 -28.22 -20.03
CA PHE A 52 19.75 -27.01 -20.49
C PHE A 52 20.19 -25.85 -19.61
N LYS A 53 21.21 -25.12 -20.02
CA LYS A 53 21.67 -23.92 -19.33
C LYS A 53 20.77 -22.80 -19.80
N ILE A 54 19.82 -22.45 -18.97
CA ILE A 54 19.02 -21.24 -19.18
C ILE A 54 19.94 -20.08 -18.75
N VAL A 55 20.08 -19.09 -19.60
CA VAL A 55 20.76 -17.84 -19.23
C VAL A 55 19.73 -16.97 -18.52
N LYS A 56 19.99 -16.64 -17.25
CA LYS A 56 19.22 -15.68 -16.47
C LYS A 56 20.02 -14.39 -16.38
N GLU A 57 19.39 -13.27 -16.68
CA GLU A 57 19.93 -11.94 -16.38
C GLU A 57 19.32 -11.43 -15.08
N ARG A 58 20.18 -10.95 -14.19
CA ARG A 58 19.80 -10.37 -12.90
C ARG A 58 20.37 -8.96 -12.84
N THR A 59 19.52 -7.99 -12.50
CA THR A 59 19.95 -6.63 -12.22
C THR A 59 20.37 -6.54 -10.76
N LEU A 60 21.53 -5.93 -10.51
CA LEU A 60 22.02 -5.62 -9.17
C LEU A 60 21.73 -4.16 -8.87
N ASN A 61 21.00 -3.89 -7.80
CA ASN A 61 20.67 -2.52 -7.42
C ASN A 61 21.92 -1.77 -6.96
N SER A 62 22.01 -0.50 -7.32
CA SER A 62 23.04 0.40 -6.82
C SER A 62 22.67 0.93 -5.44
N THR A 63 23.66 1.28 -4.66
CA THR A 63 23.50 2.00 -3.40
C THR A 63 23.31 3.49 -3.69
N ARG A 64 22.28 4.10 -3.13
CA ARG A 64 22.00 5.53 -3.29
C ARG A 64 23.06 6.37 -2.57
N GLY A 65 23.51 7.50 -3.15
CA GLY A 65 24.47 8.42 -2.55
C GLY A 65 23.96 9.02 -1.23
N ASN A 66 24.85 9.39 -0.35
CA ASN A 66 24.52 10.02 0.92
C ASN A 66 24.26 11.52 0.74
N ILE A 67 23.51 12.10 1.69
CA ILE A 67 23.29 13.56 1.76
C ILE A 67 23.94 14.09 3.03
N TYR A 68 24.77 15.08 2.90
CA TYR A 68 25.50 15.73 3.98
C TYR A 68 25.16 17.21 4.07
N ASP A 69 25.31 17.77 5.26
CA ASP A 69 25.34 19.21 5.44
C ASP A 69 26.69 19.81 4.95
N ARG A 70 26.85 21.11 5.05
CA ARG A 70 28.09 21.81 4.62
C ARG A 70 29.33 21.41 5.44
N ASN A 71 29.14 20.88 6.63
CA ASN A 71 30.21 20.49 7.55
C ASN A 71 30.55 18.97 7.45
N GLY A 72 29.83 18.23 6.59
CA GLY A 72 29.98 16.79 6.43
C GLY A 72 29.18 15.98 7.44
N ASN A 73 28.21 16.57 8.14
CA ASN A 73 27.29 15.84 8.99
C ASN A 73 26.30 15.07 8.12
N LEU A 74 26.11 13.78 8.40
CA LEU A 74 25.26 12.88 7.64
C LEU A 74 23.79 13.19 7.92
N LEU A 75 23.02 13.51 6.88
CA LEU A 75 21.59 13.81 6.95
C LEU A 75 20.73 12.69 6.39
N ALA A 76 21.15 12.07 5.27
CA ALA A 76 20.50 10.89 4.72
C ALA A 76 21.53 9.87 4.25
N TYR A 77 21.29 8.58 4.54
CA TYR A 77 22.22 7.49 4.25
C TYR A 77 21.47 6.18 4.04
N ASN A 78 22.19 5.17 3.60
CA ASN A 78 21.63 3.83 3.45
C ASN A 78 22.15 2.93 4.56
N GLU A 79 21.25 2.21 5.19
CA GLU A 79 21.54 1.14 6.13
C GLU A 79 21.36 -0.19 5.43
N LEU A 80 22.28 -1.13 5.68
CA LEU A 80 22.16 -2.49 5.14
C LEU A 80 20.90 -3.13 5.71
N ALA A 81 20.13 -3.71 4.82
CA ALA A 81 18.91 -4.43 5.14
C ALA A 81 18.86 -5.73 4.34
N TYR A 82 17.92 -6.58 4.68
CA TYR A 82 17.67 -7.81 3.94
C TYR A 82 16.22 -7.86 3.49
N SER A 83 16.03 -8.32 2.26
CA SER A 83 14.72 -8.58 1.68
C SER A 83 14.55 -10.06 1.39
N ILE A 84 13.36 -10.59 1.63
CA ILE A 84 13.02 -11.97 1.28
C ILE A 84 12.20 -11.96 0.00
N THR A 85 12.63 -12.75 -0.97
CA THR A 85 11.98 -12.86 -2.28
C THR A 85 11.58 -14.30 -2.57
N ILE A 86 10.59 -14.47 -3.45
CA ILE A 86 10.15 -15.79 -3.95
C ILE A 86 10.05 -15.80 -5.47
N GLU A 87 10.52 -16.89 -6.07
CA GLU A 87 10.34 -17.20 -7.48
C GLU A 87 9.63 -18.56 -7.65
N ASP A 88 8.88 -18.70 -8.74
CA ASP A 88 8.29 -19.99 -9.13
C ASP A 88 9.32 -20.84 -9.91
N ASN A 89 10.21 -21.50 -9.20
CA ASN A 89 11.30 -22.30 -9.75
C ASN A 89 11.01 -23.81 -9.78
N GLY A 90 9.85 -24.22 -9.23
CA GLY A 90 9.55 -25.63 -9.01
C GLY A 90 9.18 -26.42 -10.27
N THR A 91 9.46 -27.72 -10.23
CA THR A 91 8.95 -28.67 -11.21
C THR A 91 7.79 -29.45 -10.59
N TYR A 92 6.59 -29.21 -11.08
CA TYR A 92 5.36 -29.74 -10.48
C TYR A 92 4.68 -30.75 -11.42
N SER A 93 4.08 -31.79 -10.85
CA SER A 93 3.33 -32.82 -11.60
C SER A 93 1.99 -32.30 -12.16
N SER A 94 1.44 -31.25 -11.57
CA SER A 94 0.16 -30.63 -11.96
C SER A 94 0.03 -29.20 -11.39
N THR A 95 -0.88 -28.40 -11.94
CA THR A 95 -1.22 -27.08 -11.39
C THR A 95 -1.68 -27.15 -9.94
N LYS A 96 -2.41 -28.20 -9.56
CA LYS A 96 -2.82 -28.41 -8.17
C LYS A 96 -1.62 -28.65 -7.25
N ALA A 97 -0.67 -29.48 -7.66
CA ALA A 97 0.56 -29.71 -6.90
C ALA A 97 1.41 -28.44 -6.79
N LYS A 98 1.49 -27.66 -7.86
CA LYS A 98 2.14 -26.34 -7.87
C LYS A 98 1.53 -25.40 -6.84
N ASN A 99 0.21 -25.20 -6.90
CA ASN A 99 -0.48 -24.29 -5.98
C ASN A 99 -0.27 -24.72 -4.52
N ALA A 100 -0.42 -26.03 -4.23
CA ALA A 100 -0.22 -26.53 -2.87
C ALA A 100 1.22 -26.31 -2.36
N ALA A 101 2.24 -26.53 -3.20
CA ALA A 101 3.63 -26.33 -2.82
C ALA A 101 3.94 -24.84 -2.55
N ILE A 102 3.61 -23.94 -3.49
CA ILE A 102 3.89 -22.51 -3.32
C ILE A 102 3.10 -21.92 -2.13
N ASN A 103 1.83 -22.33 -1.93
CA ASN A 103 1.05 -21.86 -0.79
C ASN A 103 1.69 -22.31 0.55
N ALA A 104 2.19 -23.55 0.62
CA ALA A 104 2.87 -24.04 1.81
C ALA A 104 4.20 -23.32 2.07
N GLU A 105 4.98 -23.05 1.04
CA GLU A 105 6.23 -22.27 1.14
C GLU A 105 5.96 -20.85 1.63
N ILE A 106 4.97 -20.16 1.05
CA ILE A 106 4.57 -18.82 1.50
C ILE A 106 4.10 -18.86 2.95
N ALA A 107 3.25 -19.82 3.34
CA ALA A 107 2.77 -19.93 4.72
C ALA A 107 3.93 -20.14 5.70
N GLN A 108 4.91 -20.98 5.36
CA GLN A 108 6.09 -21.21 6.19
C GLN A 108 6.94 -19.93 6.35
N VAL A 109 7.17 -19.20 5.25
CA VAL A 109 7.91 -17.93 5.28
C VAL A 109 7.17 -16.89 6.10
N VAL A 110 5.86 -16.70 5.88
CA VAL A 110 5.04 -15.74 6.61
C VAL A 110 5.02 -16.04 8.10
N THR A 111 4.87 -17.31 8.49
CA THR A 111 4.90 -17.72 9.89
C THR A 111 6.23 -17.37 10.54
N ALA A 112 7.36 -17.67 9.87
CA ALA A 112 8.68 -17.36 10.41
C ALA A 112 8.92 -15.84 10.55
N LEU A 113 8.45 -15.04 9.58
CA LEU A 113 8.51 -13.59 9.65
C LEU A 113 7.76 -13.06 10.87
N GLU A 114 6.53 -13.49 11.08
CA GLU A 114 5.68 -13.01 12.17
C GLU A 114 6.18 -13.44 13.55
N GLU A 115 6.71 -14.66 13.69
CA GLU A 115 7.33 -15.14 14.91
C GLU A 115 8.54 -14.28 15.32
N ASN A 116 9.22 -13.67 14.36
CA ASN A 116 10.36 -12.78 14.57
C ASN A 116 9.99 -11.28 14.60
N GLY A 117 8.69 -10.95 14.51
CA GLY A 117 8.20 -9.57 14.53
C GLY A 117 8.30 -8.82 13.21
N ASP A 118 8.60 -9.54 12.12
CA ASP A 118 8.62 -8.99 10.77
C ASP A 118 7.25 -9.11 10.10
N SER A 119 7.04 -8.37 9.00
CA SER A 119 5.79 -8.40 8.25
C SER A 119 6.02 -8.49 6.75
N ILE A 120 5.01 -8.99 6.03
CA ILE A 120 5.04 -9.03 4.58
C ILE A 120 4.78 -7.65 3.98
N VAL A 121 5.31 -7.41 2.78
CA VAL A 121 4.91 -6.25 1.96
C VAL A 121 3.47 -6.44 1.51
N ASN A 122 2.62 -5.48 1.83
CA ASN A 122 1.19 -5.53 1.53
C ASN A 122 0.75 -4.30 0.74
N ASP A 123 0.89 -4.37 -0.58
CA ASP A 123 0.39 -3.37 -1.54
C ASP A 123 -0.99 -3.76 -2.13
N PHE A 124 -1.62 -4.79 -1.55
CA PHE A 124 -2.88 -5.34 -2.05
C PHE A 124 -4.04 -4.38 -1.80
N LYS A 125 -5.01 -4.34 -2.73
CA LYS A 125 -6.08 -3.34 -2.70
C LYS A 125 -7.32 -3.77 -1.93
N ILE A 126 -7.20 -4.85 -1.16
CA ILE A 126 -8.21 -5.35 -0.24
C ILE A 126 -7.57 -5.53 1.12
N LEU A 127 -8.25 -5.11 2.17
CA LEU A 127 -7.87 -5.33 3.57
C LEU A 127 -8.78 -6.39 4.19
N LEU A 128 -8.24 -7.07 5.19
CA LEU A 128 -8.98 -7.95 6.08
C LEU A 128 -9.05 -7.26 7.45
N ASP A 129 -10.27 -7.05 7.96
CA ASP A 129 -10.47 -6.51 9.31
C ASP A 129 -10.40 -7.61 10.40
N ASP A 130 -10.35 -7.19 11.66
CA ASP A 130 -10.28 -8.11 12.81
C ASP A 130 -11.54 -8.99 12.98
N ASN A 131 -12.64 -8.62 12.32
CA ASN A 131 -13.90 -9.38 12.31
C ASN A 131 -13.97 -10.40 11.15
N GLY A 132 -12.93 -10.47 10.31
CA GLY A 132 -12.86 -11.35 9.15
C GLY A 132 -13.58 -10.81 7.91
N ASN A 133 -13.90 -9.52 7.84
CA ASN A 133 -14.51 -8.92 6.66
C ASN A 133 -13.47 -8.35 5.72
N TYR A 134 -13.73 -8.48 4.42
CA TYR A 134 -12.89 -7.91 3.37
C TYR A 134 -13.47 -6.59 2.87
N SER A 135 -12.62 -5.57 2.79
CA SER A 135 -12.97 -4.25 2.25
C SER A 135 -11.89 -3.75 1.28
N TYR A 136 -12.29 -2.92 0.31
CA TYR A 136 -11.31 -2.22 -0.53
C TYR A 136 -10.65 -1.08 0.26
N ASN A 137 -9.33 -0.92 0.11
CA ASN A 137 -8.57 0.24 0.62
C ASN A 137 -8.36 1.32 -0.45
N ILE A 138 -9.16 1.29 -1.49
CA ILE A 138 -9.16 2.22 -2.62
C ILE A 138 -10.60 2.59 -2.95
N GLU A 139 -10.78 3.77 -3.56
CA GLU A 139 -12.09 4.25 -3.99
C GLU A 139 -12.70 3.30 -5.02
N GLU A 140 -13.84 2.70 -4.69
CA GLU A 140 -14.61 1.84 -5.59
C GLU A 140 -15.10 2.66 -6.80
N SER A 141 -15.10 2.03 -7.98
CA SER A 141 -15.38 2.68 -9.27
C SER A 141 -14.32 3.68 -9.75
N GLY A 142 -13.31 4.02 -8.95
CA GLY A 142 -12.16 4.84 -9.34
C GLY A 142 -11.24 4.15 -10.36
N ALA A 143 -10.32 4.90 -10.94
CA ALA A 143 -9.40 4.37 -11.96
C ALA A 143 -8.51 3.23 -11.39
N THR A 144 -8.06 3.36 -10.14
CA THR A 144 -7.23 2.35 -9.47
C THR A 144 -8.00 1.07 -9.22
N TRP A 145 -9.26 1.15 -8.79
CA TRP A 145 -10.13 0.01 -8.59
C TRP A 145 -10.42 -0.72 -9.91
N LYS A 146 -10.74 0.02 -10.97
CA LYS A 146 -10.97 -0.53 -12.32
C LYS A 146 -9.73 -1.28 -12.83
N ARG A 147 -8.55 -0.69 -12.64
CA ARG A 147 -7.29 -1.34 -13.01
C ARG A 147 -7.05 -2.59 -12.18
N PHE A 148 -7.28 -2.52 -10.85
CA PHE A 148 -7.13 -3.66 -9.96
C PHE A 148 -8.02 -4.84 -10.36
N LEU A 149 -9.31 -4.60 -10.67
CA LEU A 149 -10.21 -5.66 -11.14
C LEU A 149 -9.75 -6.27 -12.46
N ALA A 150 -9.31 -5.46 -13.42
CA ALA A 150 -8.76 -5.97 -14.67
C ALA A 150 -7.55 -6.90 -14.41
N ASP A 151 -6.65 -6.52 -13.52
CA ASP A 151 -5.49 -7.33 -13.13
C ASP A 151 -5.91 -8.63 -12.41
N VAL A 152 -6.92 -8.60 -11.53
CA VAL A 152 -7.47 -9.77 -10.84
C VAL A 152 -7.97 -10.81 -11.85
N PHE A 153 -8.76 -10.39 -12.83
CA PHE A 153 -9.35 -11.29 -13.82
C PHE A 153 -8.46 -11.56 -15.04
N GLY A 154 -7.30 -10.89 -15.11
CA GLY A 154 -6.28 -11.10 -16.15
C GLY A 154 -6.62 -10.44 -17.46
N GLU A 155 -7.30 -9.31 -17.42
CA GLU A 155 -7.69 -8.51 -18.58
C GLU A 155 -6.75 -7.30 -18.79
N ALA A 156 -6.63 -6.86 -20.03
CA ALA A 156 -5.74 -5.76 -20.38
C ALA A 156 -6.23 -4.40 -19.84
N SER A 157 -7.54 -4.22 -19.76
CA SER A 157 -8.20 -3.03 -19.24
C SER A 157 -9.59 -3.35 -18.66
N PHE A 158 -10.19 -2.40 -17.95
CA PHE A 158 -11.54 -2.55 -17.43
C PHE A 158 -12.57 -2.58 -18.58
N GLU A 159 -12.33 -1.84 -19.65
CA GLU A 159 -13.18 -1.83 -20.84
C GLU A 159 -13.18 -3.21 -21.53
N SER A 160 -12.01 -3.84 -21.71
CA SER A 160 -11.94 -5.21 -22.25
C SER A 160 -12.62 -6.21 -21.31
N MET A 161 -12.51 -6.01 -19.98
CA MET A 161 -13.21 -6.84 -19.01
C MET A 161 -14.75 -6.71 -19.13
N GLN A 162 -15.27 -5.51 -19.43
CA GLN A 162 -16.70 -5.30 -19.70
C GLN A 162 -17.17 -5.99 -20.99
N GLU A 163 -16.36 -5.93 -22.05
CA GLU A 163 -16.67 -6.58 -23.33
C GLU A 163 -16.69 -8.11 -23.19
N ASP A 164 -15.76 -8.68 -22.42
CA ASP A 164 -15.58 -10.11 -22.25
C ASP A 164 -16.25 -10.68 -20.99
N GLU A 165 -17.08 -9.90 -20.26
CA GLU A 165 -17.63 -10.25 -18.95
C GLU A 165 -18.32 -11.62 -18.93
N SER A 166 -19.15 -11.93 -19.93
CA SER A 166 -19.88 -13.21 -20.00
C SER A 166 -18.91 -14.40 -20.20
N ASP A 167 -17.81 -14.21 -20.90
CA ASP A 167 -16.78 -15.21 -21.10
C ASP A 167 -15.96 -15.42 -19.83
N ILE A 168 -15.63 -14.34 -19.11
CA ILE A 168 -14.95 -14.38 -17.81
C ILE A 168 -15.77 -15.15 -16.79
N ILE A 169 -17.08 -14.86 -16.69
CA ILE A 169 -18.02 -15.57 -15.81
C ILE A 169 -18.02 -17.07 -16.15
N SER A 170 -18.17 -17.40 -17.42
CA SER A 170 -18.26 -18.79 -17.88
C SER A 170 -16.98 -19.58 -17.63
N ARG A 171 -15.82 -19.05 -18.02
CA ARG A 171 -14.52 -19.74 -17.89
C ARG A 171 -14.09 -19.92 -16.43
N ASN A 172 -14.41 -18.95 -15.57
CA ASN A 172 -14.06 -18.98 -14.15
C ASN A 172 -15.17 -19.54 -13.27
N LYS A 173 -16.37 -19.81 -13.82
CA LYS A 173 -17.58 -20.31 -13.11
C LYS A 173 -17.98 -19.39 -11.95
N LEU A 174 -18.01 -18.08 -12.24
CA LEU A 174 -18.40 -17.07 -11.26
C LEU A 174 -19.92 -17.03 -11.11
N ASP A 175 -20.40 -16.70 -9.94
CA ASP A 175 -21.79 -16.45 -9.59
C ASP A 175 -22.09 -14.94 -9.45
N PHE A 176 -21.09 -14.10 -9.75
CA PHE A 176 -21.15 -12.63 -9.70
C PHE A 176 -20.54 -12.01 -10.97
N LYS A 177 -20.80 -10.74 -11.17
CA LYS A 177 -20.21 -9.97 -12.27
C LYS A 177 -18.81 -9.47 -11.90
N PRO A 178 -17.78 -9.77 -12.68
CA PRO A 178 -16.42 -9.26 -12.46
C PRO A 178 -16.32 -7.74 -12.36
N THR A 179 -17.13 -7.02 -13.13
CA THR A 179 -17.12 -5.54 -13.20
C THR A 179 -17.78 -4.85 -12.00
N GLU A 180 -18.47 -5.62 -11.15
CA GLU A 180 -19.16 -5.15 -9.95
C GLU A 180 -18.72 -5.97 -8.70
N ALA A 181 -17.56 -6.65 -8.77
CA ALA A 181 -17.14 -7.59 -7.75
C ALA A 181 -16.84 -6.87 -6.42
N THR A 182 -17.43 -7.35 -5.33
CA THR A 182 -17.08 -6.91 -3.97
C THR A 182 -15.72 -7.45 -3.54
N ALA A 183 -15.10 -6.84 -2.55
CA ALA A 183 -13.82 -7.30 -1.99
C ALA A 183 -13.87 -8.78 -1.57
N ALA A 184 -14.96 -9.21 -0.92
CA ALA A 184 -15.16 -10.60 -0.51
C ALA A 184 -15.26 -11.55 -1.71
N GLN A 185 -15.96 -11.18 -2.79
CA GLN A 185 -16.06 -11.97 -4.01
C GLN A 185 -14.70 -12.09 -4.74
N VAL A 186 -13.92 -11.03 -4.76
CA VAL A 186 -12.55 -11.06 -5.31
C VAL A 186 -11.68 -12.02 -4.49
N MET A 187 -11.71 -11.94 -3.16
CA MET A 187 -10.96 -12.86 -2.30
C MET A 187 -11.39 -14.30 -2.49
N GLN A 188 -12.69 -14.56 -2.55
CA GLN A 188 -13.24 -15.90 -2.83
C GLN A 188 -12.75 -16.45 -4.18
N TYR A 189 -12.71 -15.62 -5.21
CA TYR A 189 -12.19 -16.01 -6.52
C TYR A 189 -10.69 -16.31 -6.48
N LEU A 190 -9.88 -15.41 -5.89
CA LEU A 190 -8.43 -15.58 -5.82
C LEU A 190 -8.01 -16.79 -4.99
N ALA A 191 -8.64 -17.00 -3.83
CA ALA A 191 -8.37 -18.16 -2.99
C ALA A 191 -8.92 -19.46 -3.60
N GLY A 192 -9.87 -19.37 -4.50
CA GLY A 192 -10.60 -20.48 -5.09
C GLY A 192 -9.73 -21.47 -5.89
N SER A 193 -10.31 -22.67 -6.09
CA SER A 193 -9.63 -23.79 -6.78
C SER A 193 -9.23 -23.51 -8.22
N ASN A 194 -9.87 -22.54 -8.87
CA ASN A 194 -9.58 -22.13 -10.26
C ASN A 194 -8.42 -21.12 -10.35
N ARG A 195 -7.99 -20.53 -9.23
CA ARG A 195 -6.91 -19.55 -9.19
C ARG A 195 -5.75 -20.05 -8.33
N TYR A 196 -5.69 -19.69 -7.06
CA TYR A 196 -4.56 -20.06 -6.18
C TYR A 196 -4.79 -21.35 -5.40
N ALA A 197 -6.01 -21.85 -5.34
CA ALA A 197 -6.39 -23.08 -4.66
C ALA A 197 -5.86 -23.15 -3.22
N ILE A 198 -6.09 -22.07 -2.46
CA ILE A 198 -5.70 -22.00 -1.05
C ILE A 198 -6.60 -22.96 -0.27
N GLY A 199 -5.98 -23.87 0.46
CA GLY A 199 -6.71 -24.92 1.17
C GLY A 199 -7.36 -24.41 2.47
N THR A 200 -8.30 -25.22 2.99
CA THR A 200 -9.01 -24.93 4.24
C THR A 200 -8.16 -25.23 5.49
N GLU A 201 -6.95 -25.69 5.32
CA GLU A 201 -5.96 -25.87 6.38
C GLU A 201 -5.39 -24.55 6.93
N TYR A 202 -5.55 -23.46 6.19
CA TYR A 202 -5.14 -22.12 6.59
C TYR A 202 -6.33 -21.36 7.16
N ASP A 203 -6.12 -20.60 8.22
CA ASP A 203 -7.10 -19.64 8.73
C ASP A 203 -7.25 -18.44 7.77
N ASP A 204 -8.23 -17.59 8.01
CA ASP A 204 -8.56 -16.47 7.13
C ASP A 204 -7.39 -15.47 7.03
N ALA A 205 -6.67 -15.24 8.12
CA ALA A 205 -5.52 -14.32 8.15
C ALA A 205 -4.35 -14.86 7.31
N MET A 206 -4.01 -16.13 7.45
CA MET A 206 -2.95 -16.77 6.64
C MET A 206 -3.39 -16.89 5.18
N ALA A 207 -4.65 -17.27 4.91
CA ALA A 207 -5.19 -17.33 3.55
C ALA A 207 -5.14 -15.97 2.85
N TYR A 208 -5.44 -14.90 3.56
CA TYR A 208 -5.29 -13.53 3.08
C TYR A 208 -3.83 -13.21 2.71
N LYS A 209 -2.87 -13.48 3.61
CA LYS A 209 -1.44 -13.22 3.37
C LYS A 209 -0.88 -14.02 2.20
N ILE A 210 -1.27 -15.30 2.09
CA ILE A 210 -0.93 -16.12 0.92
C ILE A 210 -1.49 -15.48 -0.36
N THR A 211 -2.74 -14.99 -0.32
CA THR A 211 -3.37 -14.33 -1.48
C THR A 211 -2.60 -13.07 -1.89
N VAL A 212 -2.17 -12.25 -0.94
CA VAL A 212 -1.36 -11.04 -1.18
C VAL A 212 -0.08 -11.38 -1.93
N VAL A 213 0.71 -12.34 -1.42
CA VAL A 213 1.97 -12.74 -2.06
C VAL A 213 1.72 -13.38 -3.43
N ARG A 214 0.72 -14.27 -3.55
CA ARG A 214 0.36 -14.92 -4.81
C ARG A 214 -0.11 -13.93 -5.87
N PHE A 215 -0.83 -12.89 -5.48
CA PHE A 215 -1.26 -11.82 -6.38
C PHE A 215 -0.06 -11.02 -6.89
N SER A 216 0.86 -10.64 -6.02
CA SER A 216 2.12 -9.98 -6.39
C SER A 216 2.97 -10.83 -7.34
N MET A 217 3.07 -12.14 -7.09
CA MET A 217 3.74 -13.09 -8.00
C MET A 217 3.06 -13.14 -9.38
N ALA A 218 1.72 -13.07 -9.41
CA ALA A 218 0.97 -13.10 -10.67
C ALA A 218 1.18 -11.83 -11.51
N GLN A 219 1.32 -10.68 -10.87
CA GLN A 219 1.64 -9.42 -11.57
C GLN A 219 3.04 -9.47 -12.21
N ASN A 220 4.01 -10.10 -11.55
CA ASN A 220 5.36 -10.28 -12.07
C ASN A 220 5.47 -11.40 -13.12
N ALA A 221 4.45 -12.24 -13.30
CA ALA A 221 4.50 -13.41 -14.19
C ALA A 221 4.67 -13.06 -15.68
N TYR A 222 4.38 -11.83 -16.10
CA TYR A 222 4.66 -11.35 -17.46
C TYR A 222 6.14 -11.10 -17.72
N GLN A 223 6.91 -10.85 -16.66
CA GLN A 223 8.37 -10.73 -16.74
C GLN A 223 8.98 -12.00 -16.12
N LYS A 224 9.08 -13.05 -16.91
CA LYS A 224 9.71 -14.31 -16.47
C LYS A 224 11.06 -14.00 -15.84
N TYR A 225 11.26 -14.51 -14.62
CA TYR A 225 12.51 -14.42 -13.84
C TYR A 225 12.70 -13.17 -12.95
N ILE A 226 11.67 -12.38 -12.69
CA ILE A 226 11.72 -11.40 -11.62
C ILE A 226 11.18 -12.04 -10.34
N ALA A 227 12.06 -12.09 -9.33
CA ALA A 227 11.67 -12.51 -7.98
C ALA A 227 10.64 -11.52 -7.39
N THR A 228 9.64 -12.06 -6.70
CA THR A 228 8.65 -11.25 -5.99
C THR A 228 9.13 -11.03 -4.56
N THR A 229 9.22 -9.79 -4.12
CA THR A 229 9.57 -9.46 -2.74
C THR A 229 8.40 -9.80 -1.82
N ILE A 230 8.65 -10.66 -0.83
CA ILE A 230 7.69 -11.02 0.24
C ILE A 230 7.79 -10.03 1.38
N ALA A 231 9.01 -9.73 1.84
CA ALA A 231 9.27 -8.84 2.97
C ALA A 231 10.55 -8.05 2.74
N THR A 232 10.60 -6.84 3.29
CA THR A 232 11.75 -5.95 3.26
C THR A 232 12.16 -5.59 4.69
N ASN A 233 13.42 -5.24 4.89
CA ASN A 233 13.95 -4.87 6.21
C ASN A 233 13.67 -5.93 7.29
N VAL A 234 13.94 -7.17 6.95
CA VAL A 234 13.71 -8.29 7.86
C VAL A 234 14.83 -8.41 8.88
N SER A 235 14.49 -8.94 10.05
CA SER A 235 15.42 -9.20 11.16
C SER A 235 16.48 -10.24 10.80
N GLU A 236 17.61 -10.23 11.53
CA GLU A 236 18.66 -11.24 11.37
C GLU A 236 18.15 -12.65 11.69
N GLU A 237 17.19 -12.77 12.62
CA GLU A 237 16.54 -14.02 13.00
C GLU A 237 15.75 -14.61 11.81
N SER A 238 14.99 -13.78 11.10
CA SER A 238 14.28 -14.20 9.89
C SER A 238 15.23 -14.59 8.77
N VAL A 239 16.32 -13.84 8.57
CA VAL A 239 17.39 -14.18 7.63
C VAL A 239 18.02 -15.52 7.96
N ALA A 240 18.34 -15.78 9.23
CA ALA A 240 18.90 -17.04 9.68
C ALA A 240 17.94 -18.21 9.42
N TYR A 241 16.67 -18.06 9.79
CA TYR A 241 15.64 -19.08 9.56
C TYR A 241 15.52 -19.47 8.09
N ILE A 242 15.37 -18.48 7.20
CA ILE A 242 15.22 -18.73 5.75
C ILE A 242 16.49 -19.39 5.20
N SER A 243 17.67 -18.96 5.64
CA SER A 243 18.95 -19.52 5.20
C SER A 243 19.14 -20.98 5.63
N GLU A 244 18.73 -21.32 6.85
CA GLU A 244 18.77 -22.69 7.38
C GLU A 244 17.80 -23.63 6.63
N HIS A 245 16.62 -23.12 6.24
CA HIS A 245 15.58 -23.88 5.55
C HIS A 245 15.63 -23.76 4.02
N ALA A 246 16.69 -23.16 3.46
CA ALA A 246 16.81 -22.92 2.00
C ALA A 246 16.70 -24.19 1.14
N ALA A 247 16.96 -25.38 1.71
CA ALA A 247 16.78 -26.65 1.00
C ALA A 247 15.31 -27.07 0.86
N GLU A 248 14.43 -26.57 1.73
CA GLU A 248 13.00 -26.87 1.79
C GLU A 248 12.18 -25.77 1.11
N LEU A 249 12.64 -24.53 1.16
CA LEU A 249 12.01 -23.34 0.59
C LEU A 249 12.52 -23.11 -0.85
N GLN A 250 11.93 -23.83 -1.81
CA GLN A 250 12.35 -23.73 -3.21
C GLN A 250 11.94 -22.38 -3.80
N GLY A 251 12.93 -21.64 -4.30
CA GLY A 251 12.68 -20.33 -4.91
C GLY A 251 12.60 -19.17 -3.93
N VAL A 252 12.73 -19.41 -2.63
CA VAL A 252 12.86 -18.35 -1.64
C VAL A 252 14.33 -18.00 -1.45
N GLU A 253 14.66 -16.72 -1.58
CA GLU A 253 16.02 -16.21 -1.43
C GLU A 253 16.04 -15.00 -0.51
N VAL A 254 17.13 -14.86 0.25
CA VAL A 254 17.47 -13.65 0.99
C VAL A 254 18.37 -12.79 0.11
N LEU A 255 17.99 -11.56 -0.11
CA LEU A 255 18.76 -10.59 -0.88
C LEU A 255 19.25 -9.48 0.05
N GLU A 256 20.50 -9.07 -0.13
CA GLU A 256 20.99 -7.83 0.46
C GLU A 256 20.29 -6.65 -0.21
N ASP A 257 19.80 -5.75 0.61
CA ASP A 257 19.07 -4.55 0.22
C ASP A 257 19.52 -3.38 1.09
N THR A 258 19.02 -2.19 0.84
CA THR A 258 19.33 -1.02 1.64
C THR A 258 18.07 -0.23 1.96
N ILE A 259 18.01 0.28 3.19
CA ILE A 259 16.96 1.20 3.61
C ILE A 259 17.52 2.60 3.71
N ARG A 260 16.78 3.55 3.16
CA ARG A 260 17.08 4.96 3.28
C ARG A 260 16.75 5.44 4.70
N LYS A 261 17.72 5.96 5.42
CA LYS A 261 17.60 6.52 6.76
C LYS A 261 17.86 8.02 6.73
N TYR A 262 17.14 8.73 7.59
CA TYR A 262 17.21 10.19 7.70
C TYR A 262 17.50 10.58 9.14
N ASN A 263 18.64 11.23 9.36
CA ASN A 263 19.00 11.78 10.66
C ASN A 263 18.28 13.10 10.88
N ASP A 264 17.78 13.29 12.10
CA ASP A 264 17.12 14.54 12.51
C ASP A 264 15.98 14.95 11.56
N SER A 265 15.23 13.97 11.06
CA SER A 265 14.18 14.14 10.03
C SER A 265 13.13 15.18 10.40
N GLU A 266 12.85 15.39 11.68
CA GLU A 266 11.96 16.43 12.22
C GLU A 266 12.34 17.83 11.69
N TYR A 267 13.64 18.11 11.55
CA TYR A 267 14.13 19.44 11.14
C TYR A 267 14.42 19.55 9.65
N PHE A 268 14.48 18.44 8.92
CA PHE A 268 14.96 18.40 7.54
C PHE A 268 14.00 17.78 6.53
N SER A 269 12.89 17.20 6.97
CA SER A 269 11.95 16.46 6.10
C SER A 269 11.45 17.30 4.91
N SER A 270 11.13 18.58 5.12
CA SER A 270 10.66 19.50 4.08
C SER A 270 11.75 19.86 3.06
N ILE A 271 13.02 19.77 3.44
CA ILE A 271 14.17 20.13 2.60
C ILE A 271 14.70 18.88 1.87
N ILE A 272 14.99 17.82 2.63
CA ILE A 272 15.55 16.59 2.08
C ILE A 272 14.49 15.81 1.33
N GLY A 273 13.27 15.76 1.84
CA GLY A 273 12.21 14.92 1.31
C GLY A 273 12.36 13.46 1.72
N TYR A 274 11.86 12.57 0.89
CA TYR A 274 11.89 11.13 1.12
C TYR A 274 11.93 10.35 -0.19
N THR A 275 12.24 9.05 -0.09
CA THR A 275 12.23 8.11 -1.21
C THR A 275 11.02 7.18 -1.15
N GLY A 276 10.58 6.71 -2.31
CA GLY A 276 9.48 5.76 -2.39
C GLY A 276 9.45 5.06 -3.74
N LYS A 277 8.64 3.99 -3.85
CA LYS A 277 8.48 3.25 -5.09
C LYS A 277 7.99 4.15 -6.23
N ILE A 278 8.58 4.02 -7.41
CA ILE A 278 8.21 4.78 -8.59
C ILE A 278 6.76 4.51 -9.00
N SER A 279 5.99 5.56 -9.27
CA SER A 279 4.65 5.43 -9.86
C SER A 279 4.74 5.31 -11.39
N THR A 280 3.67 4.86 -12.03
CA THR A 280 3.62 4.75 -13.50
C THR A 280 3.84 6.09 -14.18
N ASP A 281 3.30 7.17 -13.63
CA ASP A 281 3.45 8.51 -14.19
C ASP A 281 4.88 9.04 -14.06
N GLU A 282 5.51 8.80 -12.90
CA GLU A 282 6.94 9.13 -12.69
C GLU A 282 7.83 8.29 -13.61
N TYR A 283 7.55 6.99 -13.74
CA TYR A 283 8.29 6.13 -14.66
C TYR A 283 8.20 6.65 -16.11
N ASN A 284 7.01 6.95 -16.59
CA ASN A 284 6.82 7.48 -17.95
C ASN A 284 7.63 8.78 -18.17
N LYS A 285 7.64 9.66 -17.17
CA LYS A 285 8.37 10.92 -17.24
C LYS A 285 9.89 10.76 -17.17
N LEU A 286 10.38 9.91 -16.25
CA LEU A 286 11.81 9.70 -16.02
C LEU A 286 12.45 8.86 -17.13
N SER A 287 11.74 7.86 -17.67
CA SER A 287 12.20 7.01 -18.75
C SER A 287 12.33 7.74 -20.11
N GLU A 288 11.70 8.91 -20.29
CA GLU A 288 11.94 9.75 -21.46
C GLU A 288 13.38 10.30 -21.51
N THR A 289 14.02 10.43 -20.36
CA THR A 289 15.37 11.02 -20.23
C THR A 289 16.45 10.00 -19.87
N ASP A 290 16.06 8.90 -19.24
CA ASP A 290 16.97 7.87 -18.75
C ASP A 290 16.32 6.48 -18.75
N ASP A 291 16.72 5.63 -19.67
CA ASP A 291 16.21 4.27 -19.89
C ASP A 291 16.57 3.30 -18.74
N SER A 292 17.40 3.70 -17.77
CA SER A 292 17.81 2.86 -16.63
C SER A 292 16.73 2.68 -15.58
N TYR A 293 15.69 3.53 -15.57
CA TYR A 293 14.57 3.39 -14.65
C TYR A 293 13.68 2.20 -14.99
N THR A 294 13.18 1.55 -13.94
CA THR A 294 12.23 0.45 -14.04
C THR A 294 11.06 0.68 -13.06
N LEU A 295 9.92 0.02 -13.29
CA LEU A 295 8.73 0.13 -12.42
C LEU A 295 8.95 -0.41 -10.98
N ASN A 296 10.07 -1.05 -10.71
CA ASN A 296 10.43 -1.56 -9.39
C ASN A 296 11.39 -0.65 -8.62
N ASP A 297 11.81 0.46 -9.21
CA ASP A 297 12.80 1.34 -8.59
C ASP A 297 12.21 2.17 -7.47
N VAL A 298 13.08 2.54 -6.53
CA VAL A 298 12.82 3.54 -5.50
C VAL A 298 13.45 4.85 -5.94
N VAL A 299 12.64 5.90 -6.00
CA VAL A 299 13.03 7.24 -6.47
C VAL A 299 12.75 8.29 -5.39
N GLY A 300 13.38 9.44 -5.50
CA GLY A 300 13.06 10.58 -4.65
C GLY A 300 11.67 11.14 -4.96
N LYS A 301 10.86 11.35 -3.92
CA LYS A 301 9.48 11.82 -4.03
C LYS A 301 9.32 13.30 -3.79
N LEU A 302 10.18 13.88 -3.00
CA LEU A 302 10.13 15.30 -2.61
C LEU A 302 11.53 15.82 -2.31
N GLY A 303 11.69 17.16 -2.29
CA GLY A 303 12.89 17.85 -1.81
C GLY A 303 14.16 17.52 -2.60
N ILE A 304 15.28 17.46 -1.90
CA ILE A 304 16.60 17.14 -2.46
C ILE A 304 16.65 15.72 -3.02
N GLU A 305 15.98 14.78 -2.36
CA GLU A 305 15.87 13.39 -2.84
C GLU A 305 15.29 13.33 -4.25
N GLN A 306 14.24 14.11 -4.53
CA GLN A 306 13.64 14.18 -5.87
C GLN A 306 14.47 15.01 -6.85
N TYR A 307 14.95 16.17 -6.40
CA TYR A 307 15.66 17.12 -7.29
C TYR A 307 17.00 16.55 -7.78
N MET A 308 17.71 15.82 -6.91
CA MET A 308 19.02 15.22 -7.19
C MET A 308 18.93 13.71 -7.44
N ASP A 309 17.75 13.21 -7.80
CA ASP A 309 17.54 11.76 -7.96
C ASP A 309 18.51 11.13 -8.96
N SER A 310 18.77 11.79 -10.09
CA SER A 310 19.70 11.31 -11.12
C SER A 310 21.14 11.18 -10.64
N ASP A 311 21.57 12.03 -9.70
CA ASP A 311 22.91 11.97 -9.13
C ASP A 311 22.99 10.96 -7.99
N LEU A 312 21.93 10.89 -7.17
CA LEU A 312 21.87 10.03 -5.99
C LEU A 312 21.67 8.54 -6.32
N LYS A 313 20.92 8.17 -7.37
CA LYS A 313 20.48 6.79 -7.63
C LYS A 313 21.61 5.81 -7.97
N GLY A 314 22.77 6.28 -8.48
CA GLY A 314 23.86 5.44 -8.97
C GLY A 314 23.54 4.67 -10.26
N GLU A 315 24.41 3.76 -10.63
CA GLU A 315 24.29 2.91 -11.83
C GLU A 315 24.09 1.45 -11.41
N LYS A 316 23.07 0.80 -11.97
CA LYS A 316 22.77 -0.62 -11.72
C LYS A 316 23.84 -1.51 -12.30
N GLY A 317 24.20 -2.57 -11.58
CA GLY A 317 25.01 -3.65 -12.09
C GLY A 317 24.16 -4.72 -12.80
N HIS A 318 24.83 -5.58 -13.55
CA HIS A 318 24.19 -6.68 -14.26
C HIS A 318 24.96 -7.99 -14.07
N GLU A 319 24.22 -9.05 -13.86
CA GLU A 319 24.78 -10.39 -13.71
C GLU A 319 24.09 -11.35 -14.67
N LYS A 320 24.87 -12.08 -15.48
CA LYS A 320 24.37 -13.17 -16.32
C LYS A 320 24.78 -14.49 -15.71
N LEU A 321 23.78 -15.31 -15.42
CA LEU A 321 23.95 -16.60 -14.77
C LEU A 321 23.52 -17.74 -15.70
N TYR A 322 24.26 -18.84 -15.70
CA TYR A 322 23.67 -20.11 -16.07
C TYR A 322 22.89 -20.67 -14.91
N VAL A 323 21.63 -20.92 -15.12
CA VAL A 323 20.77 -21.60 -14.13
C VAL A 323 20.42 -22.99 -14.62
N ASP A 324 20.22 -23.94 -13.71
CA ASP A 324 19.69 -25.26 -14.01
C ASP A 324 18.17 -25.20 -14.27
N TYR A 325 17.58 -26.36 -14.51
CA TYR A 325 16.14 -26.47 -14.75
C TYR A 325 15.27 -26.11 -13.52
N LEU A 326 15.86 -25.98 -12.35
CA LEU A 326 15.23 -25.54 -11.10
C LEU A 326 15.46 -24.04 -10.84
N GLY A 327 16.13 -23.33 -11.76
CA GLY A 327 16.45 -21.91 -11.60
C GLY A 327 17.67 -21.63 -10.71
N LYS A 328 18.32 -22.67 -10.16
CA LYS A 328 19.50 -22.51 -9.32
C LYS A 328 20.72 -22.07 -10.13
N ALA A 329 21.41 -21.03 -9.68
CA ALA A 329 22.63 -20.54 -10.30
C ALA A 329 23.71 -21.63 -10.32
N VAL A 330 24.16 -22.02 -11.53
CA VAL A 330 25.22 -23.01 -11.76
C VAL A 330 26.57 -22.33 -11.98
N LYS A 331 26.56 -21.20 -12.69
CA LYS A 331 27.77 -20.46 -13.03
C LYS A 331 27.46 -19.04 -13.43
N VAL A 332 28.24 -18.09 -12.88
CA VAL A 332 28.26 -16.71 -13.34
C VAL A 332 29.00 -16.64 -14.68
N ILE A 333 28.39 -16.03 -15.69
CA ILE A 333 28.94 -15.86 -17.04
C ILE A 333 29.57 -14.49 -17.18
N GLU A 334 28.84 -13.48 -16.69
CA GLU A 334 29.18 -12.07 -16.78
C GLU A 334 28.73 -11.41 -15.47
N HIS A 335 29.53 -10.53 -14.93
CA HIS A 335 29.23 -9.80 -13.71
C HIS A 335 29.76 -8.39 -13.86
N GLU A 336 28.87 -7.42 -13.72
CA GLU A 336 29.14 -6.00 -13.71
C GLU A 336 28.68 -5.44 -12.37
N GLU A 337 29.62 -4.96 -11.58
CA GLU A 337 29.33 -4.39 -10.26
C GLU A 337 28.50 -3.11 -10.38
N PRO A 338 27.49 -2.91 -9.51
CA PRO A 338 26.76 -1.66 -9.46
C PRO A 338 27.66 -0.52 -8.97
N GLN A 339 27.44 0.70 -9.46
CA GLN A 339 28.14 1.88 -9.01
C GLN A 339 27.26 2.68 -8.08
N ALA A 340 27.75 2.99 -6.87
CA ALA A 340 27.04 3.83 -5.93
C ALA A 340 26.77 5.23 -6.50
N GLY A 341 25.65 5.82 -6.11
CA GLY A 341 25.31 7.18 -6.45
C GLY A 341 26.28 8.20 -5.83
N ASN A 342 26.28 9.39 -6.39
CA ASN A 342 27.12 10.47 -5.90
C ASN A 342 26.60 11.02 -4.57
N ASP A 343 27.49 11.31 -3.65
CA ASP A 343 27.17 12.02 -2.43
C ASP A 343 26.84 13.49 -2.70
N VAL A 344 25.82 14.01 -2.03
CA VAL A 344 25.36 15.39 -2.16
C VAL A 344 25.69 16.17 -0.89
N TYR A 345 26.36 17.30 -1.04
CA TYR A 345 26.67 18.23 0.05
C TYR A 345 25.81 19.48 -0.05
N LEU A 346 25.01 19.71 0.98
CA LEU A 346 24.16 20.90 1.06
C LEU A 346 24.94 22.10 1.58
N SER A 347 24.47 23.30 1.26
CA SER A 347 25.01 24.55 1.85
C SER A 347 24.48 24.81 3.27
N ILE A 348 23.54 24.02 3.75
CA ILE A 348 22.90 24.13 5.07
C ILE A 348 23.88 23.69 6.16
N ASP A 349 23.79 24.34 7.31
CA ASP A 349 24.47 23.96 8.55
C ASP A 349 23.43 23.27 9.46
N LYS A 350 23.67 22.00 9.78
CA LYS A 350 22.75 21.18 10.57
C LYS A 350 22.40 21.81 11.91
N ASP A 351 23.44 22.22 12.67
CA ASP A 351 23.23 22.73 14.03
C ASP A 351 22.50 24.06 14.03
N LEU A 352 22.81 24.92 13.02
CA LEU A 352 22.12 26.19 12.86
C LEU A 352 20.64 25.98 12.46
N GLN A 353 20.34 25.04 11.56
CA GLN A 353 18.98 24.72 11.16
C GLN A 353 18.15 24.24 12.36
N ILE A 354 18.68 23.32 13.15
CA ILE A 354 18.03 22.81 14.37
C ILE A 354 17.80 23.94 15.38
N ALA A 355 18.81 24.81 15.59
CA ALA A 355 18.69 25.91 16.53
C ALA A 355 17.62 26.92 16.09
N VAL A 356 17.57 27.26 14.79
CA VAL A 356 16.56 28.18 14.25
C VAL A 356 15.17 27.55 14.32
N TYR A 357 15.02 26.28 13.99
CA TYR A 357 13.73 25.57 14.10
C TYR A 357 13.19 25.62 15.54
N LYS A 358 14.02 25.23 16.52
CA LYS A 358 13.66 25.26 17.93
C LYS A 358 13.32 26.66 18.43
N LEU A 359 14.06 27.68 17.96
CA LEU A 359 13.75 29.06 18.33
C LEU A 359 12.41 29.50 17.75
N LEU A 360 12.11 29.18 16.50
CA LEU A 360 10.83 29.50 15.88
C LEU A 360 9.68 28.82 16.61
N GLU A 361 9.78 27.52 16.91
CA GLU A 361 8.79 26.77 17.67
C GLU A 361 8.55 27.42 19.05
N GLN A 362 9.61 27.81 19.75
CA GLN A 362 9.51 28.46 21.07
C GLN A 362 8.80 29.82 20.98
N GLU A 363 9.13 30.63 19.97
CA GLU A 363 8.48 31.93 19.76
C GLU A 363 7.00 31.76 19.36
N ILE A 364 6.68 30.82 18.48
CA ILE A 364 5.31 30.54 18.09
C ILE A 364 4.50 30.02 19.30
N ALA A 365 5.07 29.11 20.11
CA ALA A 365 4.45 28.64 21.33
C ALA A 365 4.14 29.76 22.31
N GLY A 366 5.05 30.73 22.47
CA GLY A 366 4.84 31.93 23.28
C GLY A 366 3.70 32.81 22.76
N ILE A 367 3.64 32.98 21.42
CA ILE A 367 2.56 33.74 20.76
C ILE A 367 1.20 33.03 20.97
N VAL A 368 1.12 31.72 20.69
CA VAL A 368 -0.11 30.92 20.89
C VAL A 368 -0.56 31.00 22.35
N TYR A 369 0.36 30.73 23.30
CA TYR A 369 0.09 30.82 24.75
C TYR A 369 -0.52 32.17 25.14
N SER A 370 0.03 33.28 24.63
CA SER A 370 -0.41 34.63 24.96
C SER A 370 -1.79 35.00 24.38
N ASN A 371 -2.22 34.30 23.33
CA ASN A 371 -3.47 34.55 22.61
C ASN A 371 -4.62 33.61 23.02
N ILE A 372 -4.32 32.47 23.67
CA ILE A 372 -5.37 31.54 24.13
C ILE A 372 -6.19 32.23 25.26
N ASP A 373 -7.52 32.29 25.07
CA ASP A 373 -8.48 32.93 25.97
C ASP A 373 -8.06 34.35 26.37
N ASN A 374 -7.59 35.14 25.42
CA ASN A 374 -7.17 36.52 25.62
C ASN A 374 -8.04 37.49 24.80
N PRO A 375 -9.21 37.92 25.31
CA PRO A 375 -10.09 38.84 24.60
C PRO A 375 -9.49 40.22 24.29
N GLY A 376 -8.36 40.55 24.91
CA GLY A 376 -7.60 41.80 24.66
C GLY A 376 -6.60 41.71 23.54
N SER A 377 -6.39 40.53 22.94
CA SER A 377 -5.55 40.30 21.81
C SER A 377 -6.28 40.54 20.49
N ASP A 378 -5.57 40.99 19.46
CA ASP A 378 -6.09 41.09 18.10
C ASP A 378 -6.43 39.69 17.51
N ILE A 379 -5.79 38.64 18.02
CA ILE A 379 -5.99 37.25 17.64
C ILE A 379 -6.36 36.49 18.94
N ASN A 380 -7.64 36.44 19.29
CA ASN A 380 -8.06 35.61 20.41
C ASN A 380 -8.29 34.18 19.93
N ILE A 381 -7.64 33.20 20.56
CA ILE A 381 -7.79 31.76 20.29
C ILE A 381 -8.62 31.19 21.44
N PRO A 382 -9.89 30.81 21.24
CA PRO A 382 -10.66 30.13 22.28
C PRO A 382 -9.98 28.83 22.71
N ILE A 383 -10.02 28.49 23.97
CA ILE A 383 -9.45 27.21 24.45
C ILE A 383 -10.10 25.99 23.76
N THR A 384 -11.35 26.13 23.35
CA THR A 384 -12.06 25.10 22.57
C THR A 384 -11.39 24.81 21.24
N ASP A 385 -10.85 25.83 20.56
CA ASP A 385 -10.13 25.64 19.29
C ASP A 385 -8.86 24.82 19.49
N VAL A 386 -8.19 24.97 20.63
CA VAL A 386 -7.04 24.13 21.00
C VAL A 386 -7.50 22.67 21.21
N TYR A 387 -8.63 22.46 21.89
CA TYR A 387 -9.17 21.11 22.08
C TYR A 387 -9.63 20.49 20.75
N PHE A 388 -10.23 21.28 19.83
CA PHE A 388 -10.54 20.82 18.48
C PHE A 388 -9.27 20.41 17.73
N ALA A 389 -8.21 21.21 17.83
CA ALA A 389 -6.95 20.93 17.18
C ALA A 389 -6.32 19.60 17.61
N LEU A 390 -6.48 19.19 18.87
CA LEU A 390 -6.02 17.89 19.36
C LEU A 390 -6.66 16.71 18.59
N ILE A 391 -7.94 16.84 18.25
CA ILE A 391 -8.70 15.83 17.50
C ILE A 391 -8.46 15.99 15.99
N ASN A 392 -8.62 17.22 15.46
CA ASN A 392 -8.59 17.48 14.02
C ASN A 392 -7.24 17.17 13.38
N ASN A 393 -6.15 17.39 14.12
CA ASN A 393 -4.79 17.13 13.65
C ASN A 393 -4.25 15.76 14.10
N ASN A 394 -5.12 14.89 14.60
CA ASN A 394 -4.77 13.54 15.05
C ASN A 394 -3.63 13.53 16.10
N VAL A 395 -3.56 14.55 16.95
CA VAL A 395 -2.70 14.51 18.14
C VAL A 395 -3.25 13.47 19.09
N ILE A 396 -4.55 13.45 19.30
CA ILE A 396 -5.29 12.35 19.95
C ILE A 396 -5.83 11.44 18.84
N ASP A 397 -5.46 10.17 18.91
CA ASP A 397 -6.01 9.13 18.02
C ASP A 397 -7.35 8.63 18.58
N PHE A 398 -8.44 9.10 18.00
CA PHE A 398 -9.78 8.67 18.42
C PHE A 398 -10.16 7.25 17.96
N SER A 399 -9.42 6.64 17.02
CA SER A 399 -9.63 5.23 16.63
C SER A 399 -9.27 4.29 17.78
N HIS A 400 -8.25 4.65 18.56
CA HIS A 400 -7.82 3.91 19.75
C HIS A 400 -8.94 3.79 20.82
N PHE A 401 -9.90 4.71 20.85
CA PHE A 401 -11.00 4.69 21.84
C PHE A 401 -11.86 3.41 21.76
N SER A 402 -11.85 2.73 20.61
CA SER A 402 -12.60 1.49 20.37
C SER A 402 -11.79 0.21 20.62
N GLU A 403 -10.49 0.33 20.88
CA GLU A 403 -9.61 -0.82 21.05
C GLU A 403 -9.77 -1.50 22.41
N GLU A 404 -9.34 -2.76 22.52
CA GLU A 404 -9.42 -3.53 23.77
C GLU A 404 -8.59 -2.91 24.89
N ASN A 405 -7.46 -2.28 24.57
CA ASN A 405 -6.52 -1.63 25.49
C ASN A 405 -6.88 -0.16 25.80
N ALA A 406 -7.97 0.37 25.25
CA ALA A 406 -8.43 1.73 25.53
C ALA A 406 -8.61 1.98 27.04
N SER A 407 -8.24 3.16 27.49
CA SER A 407 -8.36 3.58 28.89
C SER A 407 -9.84 3.73 29.32
N PRO A 408 -10.13 3.79 30.62
CA PRO A 408 -11.48 4.10 31.09
C PRO A 408 -12.01 5.46 30.59
N THR A 409 -11.13 6.47 30.48
CA THR A 409 -11.49 7.80 29.97
C THR A 409 -11.83 7.77 28.49
N GLU A 410 -11.03 7.07 27.69
CA GLU A 410 -11.29 6.89 26.26
C GLU A 410 -12.60 6.17 26.00
N ARG A 411 -12.88 5.08 26.75
CA ARG A 411 -14.16 4.35 26.64
C ARG A 411 -15.37 5.20 27.03
N GLU A 412 -15.24 6.07 28.04
CA GLU A 412 -16.30 7.02 28.40
C GLU A 412 -16.57 8.00 27.25
N VAL A 413 -15.51 8.59 26.68
CA VAL A 413 -15.60 9.50 25.52
C VAL A 413 -16.22 8.79 24.33
N GLN A 414 -15.82 7.53 24.05
CA GLN A 414 -16.40 6.73 22.98
C GLN A 414 -17.89 6.46 23.17
N GLN A 415 -18.35 6.21 24.39
CA GLN A 415 -19.78 6.02 24.66
C GLN A 415 -20.60 7.30 24.42
N ILE A 416 -20.06 8.47 24.84
CA ILE A 416 -20.67 9.77 24.58
C ILE A 416 -20.77 10.01 23.07
N PHE A 417 -19.66 9.78 22.35
CA PHE A 417 -19.60 9.93 20.90
C PHE A 417 -20.60 9.02 20.19
N ALA A 418 -20.59 7.72 20.46
CA ALA A 418 -21.46 6.74 19.80
C ALA A 418 -22.96 7.08 20.01
N SER A 419 -23.32 7.52 21.22
CA SER A 419 -24.68 7.97 21.51
C SER A 419 -25.06 9.20 20.67
N ARG A 420 -24.12 10.16 20.54
CA ARG A 420 -24.36 11.38 19.75
C ARG A 420 -24.41 11.08 18.26
N GLN A 421 -23.47 10.30 17.73
CA GLN A 421 -23.42 9.90 16.33
C GLN A 421 -24.74 9.25 15.89
N ASN A 422 -25.27 8.31 16.67
CA ASN A 422 -26.55 7.67 16.38
C ASN A 422 -27.69 8.69 16.32
N ALA A 423 -27.74 9.65 17.27
CA ALA A 423 -28.75 10.68 17.29
C ALA A 423 -28.63 11.63 16.09
N VAL A 424 -27.42 12.03 15.72
CA VAL A 424 -27.13 12.88 14.56
C VAL A 424 -27.55 12.19 13.26
N ILE A 425 -27.16 10.93 13.06
CA ILE A 425 -27.53 10.15 11.88
C ILE A 425 -29.05 10.00 11.75
N GLU A 426 -29.76 9.75 12.85
CA GLU A 426 -31.22 9.63 12.83
C GLU A 426 -31.92 10.97 12.53
N GLN A 427 -31.39 12.08 13.02
CA GLN A 427 -31.93 13.39 12.69
C GLN A 427 -31.66 13.75 11.22
N ILE A 428 -30.44 13.48 10.70
CA ILE A 428 -30.13 13.67 9.29
C ILE A 428 -31.07 12.82 8.42
N ARG A 429 -31.30 11.56 8.79
CA ARG A 429 -32.30 10.70 8.13
C ARG A 429 -33.68 11.36 8.12
N THR A 430 -34.10 11.94 9.24
CA THR A 430 -35.38 12.60 9.35
C THR A 430 -35.49 13.82 8.42
N GLU A 431 -34.43 14.64 8.33
CA GLU A 431 -34.39 15.80 7.42
C GLU A 431 -34.35 15.41 5.94
N LEU A 432 -33.73 14.28 5.62
CA LEU A 432 -33.66 13.77 4.24
C LEU A 432 -34.94 13.07 3.79
N THR A 433 -35.61 12.30 4.68
CA THR A 433 -36.74 11.43 4.30
C THR A 433 -38.09 11.84 4.90
N GLY A 434 -38.12 12.85 5.78
CA GLY A 434 -39.34 13.32 6.46
C GLY A 434 -40.28 14.05 5.51
N SER A 435 -41.56 14.11 5.91
CA SER A 435 -42.62 14.77 5.14
C SER A 435 -42.62 16.29 5.22
N ALA A 436 -41.87 16.89 6.13
CA ALA A 436 -41.79 18.33 6.37
C ALA A 436 -40.33 18.76 6.64
N PRO A 437 -39.49 18.82 5.57
CA PRO A 437 -38.09 19.17 5.70
C PRO A 437 -37.94 20.61 6.22
N THR A 438 -36.94 20.81 7.09
CA THR A 438 -36.61 22.12 7.63
C THR A 438 -35.80 22.92 6.61
N PRO A 439 -36.17 24.21 6.32
CA PRO A 439 -35.30 25.06 5.51
C PRO A 439 -33.93 25.22 6.15
N PHE A 440 -32.87 25.19 5.32
CA PHE A 440 -31.47 25.16 5.80
C PHE A 440 -31.16 26.32 6.77
N ALA A 441 -31.58 27.56 6.46
CA ALA A 441 -31.37 28.70 7.35
C ALA A 441 -32.14 28.62 8.69
N SER A 442 -33.10 27.71 8.80
CA SER A 442 -33.88 27.50 10.04
C SER A 442 -33.36 26.36 10.91
N MET A 443 -32.38 25.61 10.39
CA MET A 443 -31.68 24.57 11.16
C MET A 443 -30.78 25.20 12.22
N THR A 444 -30.42 24.44 13.25
CA THR A 444 -29.36 24.85 14.18
C THR A 444 -28.02 24.92 13.45
N GLU A 445 -27.07 25.71 13.94
CA GLU A 445 -25.74 25.87 13.38
C GLU A 445 -25.06 24.49 13.18
N GLU A 446 -25.16 23.63 14.17
CA GLU A 446 -24.67 22.25 14.12
C GLU A 446 -25.16 21.49 12.88
N TYR A 447 -26.48 21.51 12.61
CA TYR A 447 -27.03 20.78 11.45
C TYR A 447 -26.77 21.50 10.13
N GLN A 448 -26.57 22.81 10.14
CA GLN A 448 -26.12 23.56 8.98
C GLN A 448 -24.70 23.12 8.59
N ASP A 449 -23.82 22.91 9.56
CA ASP A 449 -22.47 22.44 9.33
C ASP A 449 -22.45 20.98 8.83
N TYR A 450 -23.23 20.09 9.42
CA TYR A 450 -23.37 18.72 8.93
C TYR A 450 -23.84 18.67 7.48
N PHE A 451 -24.90 19.41 7.11
CA PHE A 451 -25.38 19.43 5.73
C PHE A 451 -24.45 20.20 4.78
N THR A 452 -23.70 21.17 5.28
CA THR A 452 -22.65 21.83 4.51
C THR A 452 -21.56 20.83 4.17
N TYR A 453 -21.10 20.05 5.14
CA TYR A 453 -20.12 18.98 4.92
C TYR A 453 -20.66 17.95 3.92
N ILE A 454 -21.83 17.39 4.15
CA ILE A 454 -22.44 16.38 3.28
C ILE A 454 -22.53 16.89 1.84
N ILE A 455 -23.09 18.08 1.61
CA ILE A 455 -23.38 18.55 0.27
C ILE A 455 -22.18 19.17 -0.43
N LYS A 456 -21.35 19.97 0.29
CA LYS A 456 -20.25 20.72 -0.35
C LYS A 456 -18.92 19.99 -0.34
N ASN A 457 -18.71 19.05 0.62
CA ASN A 457 -17.49 18.26 0.71
C ASN A 457 -17.75 16.84 0.20
N MET A 458 -18.40 16.01 1.00
CA MET A 458 -18.60 14.59 0.75
C MET A 458 -19.18 14.29 -0.65
N LEU A 459 -20.37 14.82 -0.99
CA LEU A 459 -20.99 14.55 -2.29
C LEU A 459 -20.22 15.14 -3.47
N HIS A 460 -19.49 16.24 -3.28
CA HIS A 460 -18.65 16.81 -4.32
C HIS A 460 -17.34 16.07 -4.50
N ASP A 461 -16.67 15.72 -3.43
CA ASP A 461 -15.33 15.10 -3.46
C ASP A 461 -15.43 13.66 -3.95
N ASN A 462 -16.53 12.96 -3.62
CA ASN A 462 -16.86 11.64 -4.17
C ASN A 462 -17.43 11.69 -5.60
N ASN A 463 -17.47 12.89 -6.22
CA ASN A 463 -18.03 13.11 -7.57
C ASN A 463 -19.46 12.59 -7.75
N ILE A 464 -20.27 12.64 -6.71
CA ILE A 464 -21.69 12.32 -6.75
C ILE A 464 -22.48 13.56 -7.18
N LEU A 465 -22.23 14.70 -6.54
CA LEU A 465 -22.77 15.98 -6.96
C LEU A 465 -21.78 16.65 -7.92
N LEU A 466 -22.10 16.63 -9.22
CA LEU A 466 -21.21 17.05 -10.30
C LEU A 466 -21.15 18.58 -10.41
N LYS A 467 -20.14 19.21 -9.83
CA LYS A 467 -19.92 20.67 -9.87
C LYS A 467 -20.07 21.28 -11.26
N LYS A 468 -19.64 20.57 -12.30
CA LYS A 468 -19.68 21.03 -13.70
C LYS A 468 -21.09 21.09 -14.30
N ASN A 469 -22.04 20.33 -13.74
CA ASN A 469 -23.41 20.23 -14.22
C ASN A 469 -24.34 21.22 -13.53
N ILE A 470 -23.90 21.81 -12.40
CA ILE A 470 -24.72 22.72 -11.61
C ILE A 470 -24.89 24.04 -12.37
N ASP A 471 -26.15 24.40 -12.68
CA ASP A 471 -26.50 25.73 -13.19
C ASP A 471 -26.64 26.69 -11.98
N THR A 472 -25.66 27.54 -11.78
CA THR A 472 -25.64 28.52 -10.68
C THR A 472 -26.67 29.62 -10.82
N SER A 473 -27.37 29.72 -11.96
CA SER A 473 -28.51 30.63 -12.20
C SER A 473 -29.88 29.98 -11.95
N ASP A 474 -29.91 28.66 -11.65
CA ASP A 474 -31.15 27.94 -11.37
C ASP A 474 -31.83 28.46 -10.08
N GLU A 475 -33.14 28.62 -10.14
CA GLU A 475 -33.94 29.22 -9.05
C GLU A 475 -33.83 28.39 -7.75
N VAL A 476 -33.84 27.05 -7.83
CA VAL A 476 -33.77 26.17 -6.67
C VAL A 476 -32.36 26.16 -6.10
N TYR A 477 -31.33 26.21 -6.95
CA TYR A 477 -29.95 26.39 -6.50
C TYR A 477 -29.78 27.69 -5.72
N LEU A 478 -30.34 28.80 -6.20
CA LEU A 478 -30.29 30.09 -5.50
C LEU A 478 -31.06 30.06 -4.17
N GLN A 479 -32.21 29.37 -4.12
CA GLN A 479 -32.99 29.18 -2.88
C GLN A 479 -32.19 28.34 -1.87
N TRP A 480 -31.48 27.30 -2.31
CA TRP A 480 -30.58 26.54 -1.46
C TRP A 480 -29.43 27.41 -0.91
N GLN A 481 -28.78 28.18 -1.78
CA GLN A 481 -27.68 29.07 -1.39
C GLN A 481 -28.13 30.14 -0.36
N ASN A 482 -29.38 30.57 -0.44
CA ASN A 482 -29.97 31.50 0.51
C ASN A 482 -30.61 30.83 1.76
N GLY A 483 -30.53 29.50 1.85
CA GLY A 483 -31.07 28.71 2.93
C GLY A 483 -32.60 28.67 3.00
N ALA A 484 -33.30 29.06 1.93
CA ALA A 484 -34.75 29.12 1.88
C ALA A 484 -35.43 27.74 1.77
N ILE A 485 -34.69 26.72 1.29
CA ILE A 485 -35.13 25.33 1.14
C ILE A 485 -34.27 24.39 1.96
N GLY A 486 -34.77 23.17 2.21
CA GLY A 486 -34.05 22.12 2.91
C GLY A 486 -33.19 21.26 1.99
N PRO A 487 -32.31 20.42 2.56
CA PRO A 487 -31.44 19.50 1.79
C PRO A 487 -32.24 18.51 0.95
N GLN A 488 -33.37 18.01 1.44
CA GLN A 488 -34.26 17.10 0.71
C GLN A 488 -34.72 17.72 -0.62
N GLU A 489 -35.20 18.94 -0.60
CA GLU A 489 -35.73 19.64 -1.77
C GLU A 489 -34.60 19.91 -2.78
N TYR A 490 -33.44 20.36 -2.29
CA TYR A 490 -32.28 20.63 -3.13
C TYR A 490 -31.76 19.35 -3.82
N LEU A 491 -31.61 18.24 -3.10
CA LEU A 491 -31.08 16.98 -3.65
C LEU A 491 -32.06 16.34 -4.63
N ASN A 492 -33.39 16.38 -4.38
CA ASN A 492 -34.38 15.94 -5.34
C ASN A 492 -34.33 16.76 -6.64
N HIS A 493 -34.15 18.08 -6.54
CA HIS A 493 -33.98 18.93 -7.71
C HIS A 493 -32.67 18.61 -8.46
N ALA A 494 -31.57 18.38 -7.74
CA ALA A 494 -30.28 18.00 -8.33
C ALA A 494 -30.37 16.69 -9.12
N ILE A 495 -31.13 15.70 -8.63
CA ILE A 495 -31.42 14.47 -9.37
C ILE A 495 -32.21 14.78 -10.66
N ALA A 496 -33.28 15.55 -10.54
CA ALA A 496 -34.14 15.91 -11.68
C ALA A 496 -33.39 16.67 -12.78
N LYS A 497 -32.37 17.45 -12.41
CA LYS A 497 -31.51 18.21 -13.32
C LYS A 497 -30.30 17.44 -13.84
N GLY A 498 -30.05 16.20 -13.40
CA GLY A 498 -28.87 15.43 -13.77
C GLY A 498 -27.58 16.01 -13.20
N TRP A 499 -27.64 16.67 -12.06
CA TRP A 499 -26.45 17.12 -11.32
C TRP A 499 -25.85 16.03 -10.45
N ILE A 500 -26.61 14.96 -10.18
CA ILE A 500 -26.18 13.78 -9.43
C ILE A 500 -25.74 12.69 -10.40
N ASP A 501 -24.58 12.11 -10.16
CA ASP A 501 -24.10 10.91 -10.86
C ASP A 501 -24.72 9.65 -10.25
N ILE A 502 -25.80 9.19 -10.85
CA ILE A 502 -26.54 8.02 -10.39
C ILE A 502 -25.80 6.70 -10.59
N THR A 503 -24.68 6.68 -11.32
CA THR A 503 -23.86 5.47 -11.51
C THR A 503 -23.01 5.11 -10.27
N LYS A 504 -22.94 6.01 -9.30
CA LYS A 504 -22.15 5.86 -8.07
C LYS A 504 -22.84 5.05 -6.98
N PHE A 505 -24.14 4.80 -7.09
CA PHE A 505 -24.89 4.00 -6.12
C PHE A 505 -25.74 2.94 -6.83
N SER A 506 -25.99 1.84 -6.13
CA SER A 506 -26.70 0.67 -6.66
C SER A 506 -28.18 0.99 -6.91
N VAL A 507 -28.50 1.47 -8.11
CA VAL A 507 -29.88 1.56 -8.58
C VAL A 507 -30.13 0.37 -9.49
N SER A 508 -31.10 -0.47 -9.14
CA SER A 508 -31.24 -1.82 -9.70
C SER A 508 -31.63 -1.90 -11.17
N GLU A 509 -32.02 -0.79 -11.83
CA GLU A 509 -32.38 -0.79 -13.26
C GLU A 509 -32.21 0.58 -13.93
N LYS A 510 -31.95 0.52 -15.25
CA LYS A 510 -31.84 1.67 -16.17
C LYS A 510 -33.12 2.55 -16.26
N TYR A 511 -34.17 2.18 -15.52
CA TYR A 511 -35.48 2.84 -15.50
C TYR A 511 -36.01 3.09 -14.08
N SER A 512 -35.10 3.23 -13.08
CA SER A 512 -35.51 3.62 -11.75
C SER A 512 -36.19 4.99 -11.77
N ASP A 513 -37.25 5.14 -10.98
CA ASP A 513 -37.92 6.44 -10.86
C ASP A 513 -37.09 7.38 -9.95
N SER A 514 -37.46 8.67 -9.96
CA SER A 514 -36.72 9.66 -9.15
C SER A 514 -36.77 9.40 -7.65
N THR A 515 -37.74 8.66 -7.17
CA THR A 515 -37.89 8.31 -5.76
C THR A 515 -36.91 7.23 -5.38
N GLU A 516 -36.78 6.17 -6.19
CA GLU A 516 -35.80 5.09 -5.97
C GLU A 516 -34.35 5.64 -6.01
N ILE A 517 -34.06 6.57 -6.93
CA ILE A 517 -32.75 7.22 -7.02
C ILE A 517 -32.49 8.07 -5.74
N TYR A 518 -33.50 8.79 -5.27
CA TYR A 518 -33.37 9.61 -4.07
C TYR A 518 -33.17 8.75 -2.82
N ASP A 519 -33.92 7.65 -2.70
CA ASP A 519 -33.77 6.70 -1.58
C ASP A 519 -32.35 6.10 -1.57
N ALA A 520 -31.82 5.69 -2.73
CA ALA A 520 -30.47 5.19 -2.86
C ALA A 520 -29.39 6.25 -2.49
N LEU A 521 -29.62 7.52 -2.85
CA LEU A 521 -28.75 8.62 -2.45
C LEU A 521 -28.79 8.84 -0.93
N CYS A 522 -29.97 8.77 -0.32
CA CYS A 522 -30.10 8.88 1.13
C CYS A 522 -29.37 7.75 1.85
N ASP A 523 -29.53 6.51 1.39
CA ASP A 523 -28.82 5.36 1.94
C ASP A 523 -27.29 5.51 1.79
N TYR A 524 -26.83 5.97 0.63
CA TYR A 524 -25.42 6.28 0.44
C TYR A 524 -24.93 7.31 1.47
N ILE A 525 -25.60 8.46 1.58
CA ILE A 525 -25.22 9.52 2.54
C ILE A 525 -25.14 8.95 3.96
N LEU A 526 -26.16 8.23 4.41
CA LEU A 526 -26.23 7.72 5.78
C LEU A 526 -25.17 6.64 6.08
N ASN A 527 -24.82 5.83 5.09
CA ASN A 527 -23.75 4.84 5.23
C ASN A 527 -22.38 5.52 5.28
N ASP A 528 -22.13 6.47 4.39
CA ASP A 528 -20.84 7.17 4.27
C ASP A 528 -20.53 7.97 5.55
N ILE A 529 -21.45 8.83 6.02
CA ILE A 529 -21.25 9.62 7.26
C ILE A 529 -21.10 8.76 8.52
N SER A 530 -21.50 7.50 8.49
CA SER A 530 -21.35 6.61 9.64
C SER A 530 -19.91 6.17 9.89
N THR A 531 -19.07 6.20 8.85
CA THR A 531 -17.67 5.76 8.88
C THR A 531 -16.67 6.85 8.47
N ASP A 532 -17.17 7.98 7.98
CA ASP A 532 -16.34 9.10 7.53
C ASP A 532 -15.60 9.76 8.70
N SER A 533 -14.26 9.83 8.59
CA SER A 533 -13.38 10.38 9.60
C SER A 533 -13.57 11.88 9.83
N ASP A 534 -13.78 12.65 8.75
CA ASP A 534 -13.89 14.09 8.85
C ASP A 534 -15.27 14.48 9.38
N PHE A 535 -16.32 13.74 9.00
CA PHE A 535 -17.64 13.90 9.63
C PHE A 535 -17.61 13.55 11.13
N THR A 536 -16.88 12.51 11.50
CA THR A 536 -16.63 12.13 12.90
C THR A 536 -16.00 13.28 13.68
N LYS A 537 -14.99 13.97 13.13
CA LYS A 537 -14.34 15.12 13.75
C LYS A 537 -15.31 16.27 14.01
N ILE A 538 -16.23 16.55 13.07
CA ILE A 538 -17.26 17.59 13.27
C ILE A 538 -18.16 17.26 14.46
N ILE A 539 -18.54 15.99 14.64
CA ILE A 539 -19.32 15.56 15.81
C ILE A 539 -18.53 15.77 17.12
N TYR A 540 -17.22 15.44 17.12
CA TYR A 540 -16.35 15.68 18.29
C TYR A 540 -16.25 17.18 18.61
N GLU A 541 -16.14 18.05 17.61
CA GLU A 541 -16.13 19.51 17.82
C GLU A 541 -17.38 19.97 18.59
N TYR A 542 -18.56 19.54 18.17
CA TYR A 542 -19.81 19.90 18.86
C TYR A 542 -19.93 19.29 20.26
N LEU A 543 -19.41 18.08 20.47
CA LEU A 543 -19.35 17.48 21.80
C LEU A 543 -18.44 18.26 22.76
N ILE A 544 -17.32 18.78 22.25
CA ILE A 544 -16.39 19.63 23.02
C ILE A 544 -17.01 21.03 23.26
N GLN A 545 -17.61 21.61 22.23
CA GLN A 545 -18.25 22.94 22.32
C GLN A 545 -19.37 22.96 23.33
N THR A 546 -20.09 21.85 23.51
CA THR A 546 -21.19 21.71 24.45
C THR A 546 -20.78 21.17 25.83
N ASP A 547 -19.47 21.02 26.09
CA ASP A 547 -18.90 20.40 27.31
C ASP A 547 -19.40 18.97 27.57
N ALA A 548 -19.95 18.28 26.57
CA ALA A 548 -20.28 16.88 26.69
C ALA A 548 -19.01 16.01 26.76
N ILE A 549 -17.95 16.39 26.02
CA ILE A 549 -16.58 15.95 26.20
C ILE A 549 -15.81 17.14 26.78
N THR A 550 -15.25 16.95 27.94
CA THR A 550 -14.60 18.04 28.70
C THR A 550 -13.11 18.13 28.35
N GLY A 551 -12.54 19.34 28.42
CA GLY A 551 -11.10 19.52 28.29
C GLY A 551 -10.27 18.68 29.29
N ARG A 552 -10.87 18.31 30.45
CA ARG A 552 -10.23 17.41 31.43
C ARG A 552 -10.06 16.00 30.87
N GLN A 553 -11.09 15.44 30.23
CA GLN A 553 -11.02 14.14 29.61
C GLN A 553 -9.96 14.14 28.51
N LEU A 554 -9.91 15.18 27.66
CA LEU A 554 -8.91 15.31 26.61
C LEU A 554 -7.49 15.40 27.18
N CYS A 555 -7.26 16.20 28.25
CA CYS A 555 -5.96 16.27 28.91
C CYS A 555 -5.51 14.94 29.52
N LEU A 556 -6.42 14.13 30.07
CA LEU A 556 -6.11 12.80 30.60
C LEU A 556 -5.77 11.81 29.48
N ILE A 557 -6.48 11.87 28.35
CA ILE A 557 -6.20 11.03 27.18
C ILE A 557 -4.81 11.28 26.61
N LEU A 558 -4.27 12.51 26.70
CA LEU A 558 -2.89 12.78 26.28
C LEU A 558 -1.85 11.93 27.04
N PHE A 559 -2.11 11.62 28.31
CA PHE A 559 -1.28 10.69 29.09
C PHE A 559 -1.59 9.22 28.73
N ASP A 560 -2.86 8.88 28.58
CA ASP A 560 -3.29 7.52 28.26
C ASP A 560 -2.70 7.03 26.93
N GLN A 561 -2.58 7.91 25.94
CA GLN A 561 -1.96 7.63 24.64
C GLN A 561 -0.45 7.91 24.59
N ASN A 562 0.20 8.19 25.74
CA ASN A 562 1.62 8.52 25.83
C ASN A 562 2.07 9.71 24.95
N ILE A 563 1.17 10.64 24.65
CA ILE A 563 1.49 11.91 23.97
C ILE A 563 2.27 12.80 24.91
N LEU A 564 1.84 12.84 26.19
CA LEU A 564 2.58 13.43 27.29
C LEU A 564 3.25 12.34 28.12
N ALA A 565 4.45 12.62 28.61
CA ALA A 565 5.15 11.74 29.54
C ALA A 565 4.34 11.58 30.84
N PHE A 566 4.31 10.37 31.40
CA PHE A 566 3.58 10.07 32.62
C PHE A 566 4.03 10.99 33.77
N ASP A 567 3.06 11.69 34.37
CA ASP A 567 3.25 12.53 35.54
C ASP A 567 2.10 12.30 36.54
N GLU A 568 2.40 11.72 37.71
CA GLU A 568 1.41 11.36 38.72
C GLU A 568 0.72 12.58 39.33
N ASP A 569 1.46 13.68 39.53
CA ASP A 569 0.92 14.92 40.14
C ASP A 569 -0.02 15.63 39.16
N ASP A 570 0.33 15.72 37.90
CA ASP A 570 -0.54 16.31 36.85
C ASP A 570 -1.82 15.47 36.67
N ILE A 571 -1.71 14.15 36.59
CA ILE A 571 -2.86 13.24 36.44
C ILE A 571 -3.78 13.33 37.68
N ALA A 572 -3.21 13.30 38.87
CA ALA A 572 -4.00 13.46 40.12
C ALA A 572 -4.64 14.86 40.23
N GLY A 573 -3.91 15.91 39.83
CA GLY A 573 -4.40 17.27 39.80
C GLY A 573 -5.55 17.48 38.84
N LEU A 574 -5.46 16.93 37.61
CA LEU A 574 -6.52 16.95 36.62
C LEU A 574 -7.73 16.15 37.09
N SER A 575 -7.54 14.91 37.55
CA SER A 575 -8.61 14.02 38.01
C SER A 575 -9.32 14.58 39.25
N GLY A 576 -8.54 15.12 40.18
CA GLY A 576 -9.06 15.75 41.42
C GLY A 576 -9.64 17.15 41.23
N GLY A 577 -9.48 17.77 40.06
CA GLY A 577 -9.99 19.11 39.75
C GLY A 577 -9.19 20.26 40.38
N THR A 578 -7.98 19.99 40.87
CA THR A 578 -7.09 21.03 41.43
C THR A 578 -6.32 21.75 40.33
N ILE A 579 -6.13 21.10 39.17
CA ILE A 579 -5.55 21.68 37.95
C ILE A 579 -6.69 21.96 36.95
N ALA A 580 -6.74 23.19 36.46
CA ALA A 580 -7.70 23.58 35.42
C ALA A 580 -7.19 23.14 34.04
N PRO A 581 -7.98 22.40 33.23
CA PRO A 581 -7.56 21.89 31.94
C PRO A 581 -7.00 22.95 30.99
N ALA A 582 -7.64 24.13 30.95
CA ALA A 582 -7.16 25.24 30.12
C ALA A 582 -5.78 25.76 30.53
N SER A 583 -5.50 25.83 31.82
CA SER A 583 -4.17 26.25 32.29
C SER A 583 -3.11 25.19 32.02
N PHE A 584 -3.50 23.93 32.20
CA PHE A 584 -2.66 22.78 31.92
C PHE A 584 -2.19 22.74 30.45
N ILE A 585 -3.13 22.75 29.51
CA ILE A 585 -2.81 22.68 28.08
C ILE A 585 -1.99 23.89 27.62
N LYS A 586 -2.29 25.10 28.15
CA LYS A 586 -1.49 26.30 27.87
C LYS A 586 -0.03 26.12 28.29
N GLU A 587 0.20 25.56 29.49
CA GLU A 587 1.55 25.28 30.00
C GLU A 587 2.27 24.25 29.14
N LYS A 588 1.59 23.15 28.73
CA LYS A 588 2.16 22.12 27.87
C LYS A 588 2.54 22.67 26.49
N ILE A 589 1.76 23.62 25.94
CA ILE A 589 2.11 24.33 24.70
C ILE A 589 3.32 25.25 24.92
N GLN A 590 3.35 26.01 26.00
CA GLN A 590 4.47 26.93 26.30
C GLN A 590 5.79 26.19 26.46
N ASN A 591 5.75 24.98 27.04
CA ASN A 591 6.91 24.14 27.26
C ASN A 591 7.29 23.26 26.06
N LEU A 592 6.57 23.38 24.95
CA LEU A 592 6.73 22.54 23.73
C LEU A 592 6.52 21.04 23.98
N GLU A 593 5.79 20.66 25.05
CA GLU A 593 5.36 19.27 25.25
C GLU A 593 4.23 18.90 24.26
N ILE A 594 3.46 19.91 23.84
CA ILE A 594 2.57 19.89 22.67
C ILE A 594 2.96 21.05 21.79
N THR A 595 3.43 20.80 20.58
CA THR A 595 3.93 21.87 19.72
C THR A 595 2.82 22.59 18.96
N PRO A 596 2.98 23.89 18.65
CA PRO A 596 2.06 24.58 17.74
C PRO A 596 1.91 23.91 16.39
N ALA A 597 2.97 23.28 15.87
CA ALA A 597 2.94 22.53 14.63
C ALA A 597 2.00 21.32 14.70
N GLN A 598 2.00 20.56 15.81
CA GLN A 598 1.05 19.47 16.04
C GLN A 598 -0.39 19.94 16.08
N LEU A 599 -0.64 21.13 16.63
CA LEU A 599 -1.97 21.72 16.72
C LEU A 599 -2.40 22.44 15.44
N ALA A 600 -1.49 22.67 14.49
CA ALA A 600 -1.68 23.54 13.33
C ALA A 600 -2.26 24.94 13.71
N LEU A 601 -1.97 25.40 14.92
CA LEU A 601 -2.35 26.70 15.45
C LEU A 601 -1.17 27.66 15.27
N ASP A 602 -0.85 28.01 14.04
CA ASP A 602 0.14 29.04 13.73
C ASP A 602 -0.58 30.35 13.35
N PRO A 603 -0.62 31.34 14.23
CA PRO A 603 -1.22 32.64 13.94
C PRO A 603 -0.45 33.41 12.86
N CYS A 604 0.73 32.93 12.47
CA CYS A 604 1.59 33.52 11.45
C CYS A 604 1.63 32.69 10.15
N ALA A 605 0.82 31.68 9.99
CA ALA A 605 0.82 30.71 8.87
C ALA A 605 0.72 31.32 7.45
N GLY A 606 0.62 32.61 7.29
CA GLY A 606 0.69 33.29 6.01
C GLY A 606 2.09 33.76 5.59
N SER A 607 3.13 33.50 6.38
CA SER A 607 4.46 34.11 6.18
C SER A 607 5.64 33.13 6.20
N CYS A 608 5.40 31.82 6.33
CA CYS A 608 6.47 30.82 6.30
C CYS A 608 6.48 30.02 5.01
#